data_58d8ecc587b911350187e7fb2f7a672f
#
_entry.id   58d8ecc587b911350187e7fb2f7a672f
#
_cell.length_a   1.000
_cell.length_b   1.000
_cell.length_c   1.000
_cell.angle_alpha   90.00
_cell.angle_beta   90.00
_cell.angle_gamma   90.00
#
_symmetry.space_group_name_H-M   'P 1'
#
loop_
_entity.id
_entity.type
_entity.pdbx_description
1 polymer ?
#
loop_
_entity_poly.entity_id
_entity_poly.type
_entity_poly.pdbx_seq_one_letter_code
_entity_poly.pdbx_strand_id
1 'polypeptide(L)'
;MSTSRLEALTAWYKSLSANHVSVPVMISGDASFRKFYRVDEGILMDAPPATEKNREFVELSALYLSNGIRVPKVLSVDYEHGFLLVDDLGNETMSKHMNAEESMPLCLRAVKLLARLAGAGASGLPPFDREFMLREIDIGTEWYFRKAQGVTFTSDDGKIVKDAAEIMISNNLSLPQVFMHRDFHCRNIMLSGDGLALVDFQDSVLGPLTYDFASLIFDCYRDFSEEDRTFLIKAFMDEVRKTGVLGDSVDFDEFRRAVYVTALQRLYKCVGIFSRLYFRDGKNGYLQYIPRVIHNIRMICGMYPELSDLSGLFEKYGRHNPDFADLVNSCSSFKAS
;
A
#
# COMPACT_ATOMS: atom_id res chain seq x y z
N MET A 1 -34.98 21.64 4.87
CA MET A 1 -34.03 21.45 3.78
C MET A 1 -32.85 20.69 4.38
N SER A 2 -32.43 19.56 3.80
CA SER A 2 -31.26 18.85 4.29
C SER A 2 -30.00 19.65 3.94
N THR A 3 -29.27 20.12 4.95
CA THR A 3 -27.97 20.79 4.79
C THR A 3 -27.00 19.82 4.10
N SER A 4 -26.30 20.29 3.07
CA SER A 4 -25.28 19.43 2.43
C SER A 4 -24.16 19.12 3.42
N ARG A 5 -23.49 17.95 3.27
CA ARG A 5 -22.36 17.60 4.16
C ARG A 5 -21.25 18.65 4.13
N LEU A 6 -21.00 19.30 2.99
CA LEU A 6 -20.02 20.37 2.88
C LEU A 6 -20.42 21.62 3.67
N GLU A 7 -21.70 21.98 3.65
CA GLU A 7 -22.19 23.09 4.46
C GLU A 7 -22.07 22.80 5.95
N ALA A 8 -22.41 21.58 6.39
CA ALA A 8 -22.25 21.15 7.76
C ALA A 8 -20.77 21.13 8.20
N LEU A 9 -19.86 20.58 7.36
CA LEU A 9 -18.41 20.59 7.59
C LEU A 9 -17.89 22.03 7.71
N THR A 10 -18.32 22.93 6.83
CA THR A 10 -17.93 24.35 6.85
C THR A 10 -18.43 25.05 8.11
N ALA A 11 -19.66 24.77 8.52
CA ALA A 11 -20.22 25.34 9.76
C ALA A 11 -19.47 24.85 11.00
N TRP A 12 -19.15 23.54 11.06
CA TRP A 12 -18.33 22.97 12.13
C TRP A 12 -16.92 23.60 12.17
N TYR A 13 -16.23 23.71 11.04
CA TYR A 13 -14.93 24.35 10.96
C TYR A 13 -14.94 25.78 11.50
N LYS A 14 -15.94 26.60 11.10
CA LYS A 14 -16.10 27.97 11.59
C LYS A 14 -16.41 28.03 13.08
N SER A 15 -17.03 27.02 13.65
CA SER A 15 -17.32 26.94 15.08
C SER A 15 -16.08 26.67 15.95
N LEU A 16 -15.00 26.11 15.40
CA LEU A 16 -13.77 25.81 16.11
C LEU A 16 -13.01 27.08 16.54
N SER A 17 -13.07 28.14 15.75
CA SER A 17 -12.44 29.42 16.05
C SER A 17 -13.07 30.56 15.23
N ALA A 18 -13.17 31.76 15.84
CA ALA A 18 -13.58 32.97 15.14
C ALA A 18 -12.65 33.38 13.98
N ASN A 19 -11.42 32.89 13.98
CA ASN A 19 -10.44 33.12 12.92
C ASN A 19 -10.56 32.14 11.73
N HIS A 20 -11.41 31.10 11.82
CA HIS A 20 -11.64 30.14 10.76
C HIS A 20 -12.62 30.70 9.73
N VAL A 21 -12.11 31.52 8.81
CA VAL A 21 -12.89 32.24 7.83
C VAL A 21 -12.71 31.77 6.39
N SER A 22 -11.66 30.95 6.12
CA SER A 22 -11.36 30.47 4.78
C SER A 22 -12.47 29.60 4.20
N VAL A 23 -12.60 29.64 2.87
CA VAL A 23 -13.55 28.81 2.12
C VAL A 23 -12.88 27.49 1.78
N PRO A 24 -13.48 26.34 2.14
CA PRO A 24 -12.89 25.03 1.83
C PRO A 24 -12.74 24.81 0.31
N VAL A 25 -11.51 24.53 -0.15
CA VAL A 25 -11.19 24.22 -1.54
C VAL A 25 -10.96 22.71 -1.66
N MET A 26 -11.76 22.05 -2.48
CA MET A 26 -11.68 20.59 -2.68
C MET A 26 -10.30 20.20 -3.23
N ILE A 27 -9.66 19.25 -2.57
CA ILE A 27 -8.48 18.54 -3.07
C ILE A 27 -8.99 17.29 -3.78
N SER A 28 -8.37 16.87 -4.89
CA SER A 28 -8.83 15.70 -5.63
C SER A 28 -9.00 14.49 -4.71
N GLY A 29 -10.20 13.91 -4.69
CA GLY A 29 -10.50 12.70 -3.93
C GLY A 29 -10.18 11.46 -4.75
N ASP A 30 -9.40 10.54 -4.18
CA ASP A 30 -9.18 9.21 -4.72
C ASP A 30 -10.21 8.20 -4.17
N ALA A 31 -9.98 6.93 -4.33
CA ALA A 31 -10.85 5.76 -4.24
C ALA A 31 -11.68 5.57 -2.94
N SER A 32 -11.65 6.48 -1.97
CA SER A 32 -12.38 6.37 -0.69
C SER A 32 -13.65 7.22 -0.66
N PHE A 33 -14.50 6.99 0.34
CA PHE A 33 -15.67 7.86 0.62
C PHE A 33 -15.27 9.17 1.30
N ARG A 34 -13.99 9.34 1.67
CA ARG A 34 -13.45 10.57 2.24
C ARG A 34 -13.35 11.66 1.20
N LYS A 35 -13.69 12.88 1.62
CA LYS A 35 -13.47 14.08 0.82
C LYS A 35 -12.56 15.01 1.59
N PHE A 36 -11.62 15.63 0.88
CA PHE A 36 -10.61 16.49 1.48
C PHE A 36 -10.75 17.90 0.93
N TYR A 37 -10.68 18.88 1.81
CA TYR A 37 -10.79 20.30 1.46
C TYR A 37 -9.67 21.06 2.16
N ARG A 38 -8.92 21.87 1.43
CA ARG A 38 -7.88 22.74 1.99
C ARG A 38 -8.52 24.02 2.53
N VAL A 39 -8.04 24.43 3.71
CA VAL A 39 -8.30 25.70 4.38
C VAL A 39 -6.96 26.29 4.84
N ASP A 40 -6.97 27.53 5.37
CA ASP A 40 -5.71 28.19 5.78
C ASP A 40 -5.00 27.45 6.94
N GLU A 41 -5.77 26.81 7.81
CA GLU A 41 -5.26 26.12 9.00
C GLU A 41 -4.88 24.62 8.74
N GLY A 42 -5.20 24.09 7.54
CA GLY A 42 -4.90 22.68 7.23
C GLY A 42 -5.86 22.06 6.22
N ILE A 43 -6.16 20.79 6.45
CA ILE A 43 -7.07 19.99 5.62
C ILE A 43 -8.29 19.59 6.42
N LEU A 44 -9.46 19.96 5.92
CA LEU A 44 -10.74 19.43 6.41
C LEU A 44 -11.00 18.09 5.72
N MET A 45 -11.29 17.07 6.51
CA MET A 45 -11.68 15.75 6.03
C MET A 45 -13.14 15.49 6.38
N ASP A 46 -13.94 15.23 5.35
CA ASP A 46 -15.30 14.69 5.45
C ASP A 46 -15.23 13.18 5.34
N ALA A 47 -15.37 12.49 6.45
CA ALA A 47 -15.20 11.03 6.58
C ALA A 47 -16.46 10.43 7.24
N PRO A 48 -17.52 10.07 6.46
CA PRO A 48 -18.79 9.63 7.00
C PRO A 48 -18.64 8.43 7.96
N PRO A 49 -19.13 8.50 9.21
CA PRO A 49 -18.90 7.47 10.23
C PRO A 49 -19.44 6.09 9.87
N ALA A 50 -20.42 6.02 8.96
CA ALA A 50 -20.98 4.75 8.49
C ALA A 50 -20.02 3.92 7.61
N THR A 51 -19.02 4.57 7.01
CA THR A 51 -18.11 3.96 6.04
C THR A 51 -16.64 4.11 6.40
N GLU A 52 -16.29 5.03 7.32
CA GLU A 52 -14.91 5.40 7.62
C GLU A 52 -14.55 5.16 9.09
N LYS A 53 -13.30 4.74 9.31
CA LYS A 53 -12.73 4.40 10.62
C LYS A 53 -12.08 5.64 11.26
N ASN A 54 -12.88 6.58 11.74
CA ASN A 54 -12.39 7.86 12.24
C ASN A 54 -11.62 7.76 13.57
N ARG A 55 -12.01 6.82 14.45
CA ARG A 55 -11.31 6.62 15.73
C ARG A 55 -9.93 6.02 15.50
N GLU A 56 -9.85 5.00 14.67
CA GLU A 56 -8.59 4.36 14.28
C GLU A 56 -7.66 5.36 13.58
N PHE A 57 -8.19 6.25 12.73
CA PHE A 57 -7.39 7.32 12.12
C PHE A 57 -6.76 8.25 13.17
N VAL A 58 -7.54 8.71 14.16
CA VAL A 58 -7.06 9.60 15.23
C VAL A 58 -6.03 8.90 16.12
N GLU A 59 -6.32 7.66 16.55
CA GLU A 59 -5.45 6.86 17.41
C GLU A 59 -4.11 6.53 16.70
N LEU A 60 -4.19 6.13 15.44
CA LEU A 60 -2.99 5.84 14.63
C LEU A 60 -2.18 7.11 14.35
N SER A 61 -2.82 8.23 14.04
CA SER A 61 -2.10 9.51 13.90
C SER A 61 -1.26 9.81 15.16
N ALA A 62 -1.87 9.68 16.33
CA ALA A 62 -1.15 9.89 17.59
C ALA A 62 -0.02 8.86 17.81
N LEU A 63 -0.25 7.57 17.48
CA LEU A 63 0.75 6.51 17.60
C LEU A 63 1.96 6.75 16.67
N TYR A 64 1.74 7.10 15.41
CA TYR A 64 2.80 7.44 14.47
C TYR A 64 3.64 8.61 14.97
N LEU A 65 2.97 9.71 15.37
CA LEU A 65 3.63 10.92 15.83
C LEU A 65 4.42 10.69 17.13
N SER A 66 3.92 9.88 18.07
CA SER A 66 4.64 9.54 19.30
C SER A 66 5.91 8.72 19.05
N ASN A 67 5.96 7.98 17.93
CA ASN A 67 7.15 7.25 17.46
C ASN A 67 8.05 8.12 16.54
N GLY A 68 7.78 9.43 16.42
CA GLY A 68 8.56 10.33 15.58
C GLY A 68 8.38 10.12 14.08
N ILE A 69 7.31 9.44 13.66
CA ILE A 69 6.95 9.24 12.26
C ILE A 69 5.91 10.29 11.87
N ARG A 70 6.23 11.12 10.89
CA ARG A 70 5.34 12.19 10.43
C ARG A 70 4.15 11.63 9.65
N VAL A 71 2.96 11.97 10.09
CA VAL A 71 1.65 11.74 9.44
C VAL A 71 0.80 12.98 9.64
N PRO A 72 -0.35 13.14 8.96
CA PRO A 72 -1.29 14.23 9.27
C PRO A 72 -1.66 14.23 10.76
N LYS A 73 -1.29 15.32 11.45
CA LYS A 73 -1.65 15.53 12.86
C LYS A 73 -3.12 15.95 12.92
N VAL A 74 -3.90 15.28 13.75
CA VAL A 74 -5.29 15.68 14.00
C VAL A 74 -5.30 16.90 14.91
N LEU A 75 -5.89 17.99 14.44
CA LEU A 75 -6.03 19.26 15.16
C LEU A 75 -7.40 19.35 15.86
N SER A 76 -8.46 18.84 15.22
CA SER A 76 -9.80 18.76 15.79
C SER A 76 -10.57 17.61 15.17
N VAL A 77 -11.55 17.05 15.89
CA VAL A 77 -12.40 15.96 15.43
C VAL A 77 -13.83 16.09 15.96
N ASP A 78 -14.78 15.82 15.09
CA ASP A 78 -16.18 15.58 15.41
C ASP A 78 -16.54 14.14 14.98
N TYR A 79 -16.57 13.23 15.94
CA TYR A 79 -16.87 11.83 15.69
C TYR A 79 -18.31 11.56 15.28
N GLU A 80 -19.26 12.42 15.71
CA GLU A 80 -20.69 12.26 15.42
C GLU A 80 -20.96 12.47 13.91
N HIS A 81 -20.35 13.51 13.34
CA HIS A 81 -20.52 13.85 11.94
C HIS A 81 -19.42 13.27 11.04
N GLY A 82 -18.29 12.82 11.64
CA GLY A 82 -17.12 12.34 10.91
C GLY A 82 -16.35 13.47 10.22
N PHE A 83 -16.20 14.59 10.91
CA PHE A 83 -15.41 15.72 10.45
C PHE A 83 -14.08 15.79 11.20
N LEU A 84 -13.00 15.99 10.46
CA LEU A 84 -11.67 16.18 11.05
C LEU A 84 -11.02 17.40 10.41
N LEU A 85 -10.24 18.11 11.22
CA LEU A 85 -9.23 19.07 10.78
C LEU A 85 -7.86 18.49 11.07
N VAL A 86 -7.03 18.35 10.03
CA VAL A 86 -5.66 17.83 10.15
C VAL A 86 -4.67 18.83 9.57
N ASP A 87 -3.40 18.77 9.96
CA ASP A 87 -2.39 19.63 9.37
C ASP A 87 -2.13 19.29 7.88
N ASP A 88 -1.72 20.30 7.12
CA ASP A 88 -1.46 20.17 5.69
C ASP A 88 -0.01 19.71 5.45
N LEU A 89 0.18 18.57 4.83
CA LEU A 89 1.50 18.04 4.43
C LEU A 89 1.95 18.54 3.05
N GLY A 90 1.18 19.40 2.40
CA GLY A 90 1.45 19.90 1.06
C GLY A 90 0.91 18.98 -0.04
N ASN A 91 1.49 19.11 -1.26
CA ASN A 91 1.01 18.41 -2.46
C ASN A 91 2.07 17.48 -3.08
N GLU A 92 3.28 17.45 -2.49
CA GLU A 92 4.40 16.76 -3.09
C GLU A 92 4.49 15.34 -2.59
N THR A 93 4.10 14.38 -3.45
CA THR A 93 4.29 12.95 -3.20
C THR A 93 5.61 12.47 -3.76
N MET A 94 6.21 11.45 -3.15
CA MET A 94 7.41 10.82 -3.67
C MET A 94 7.24 10.37 -5.13
N SER A 95 6.04 9.97 -5.55
CA SER A 95 5.76 9.54 -6.92
C SER A 95 6.03 10.60 -7.99
N LYS A 96 5.93 11.88 -7.66
CA LYS A 96 6.23 12.99 -8.57
C LYS A 96 7.73 13.19 -8.81
N HIS A 97 8.55 12.69 -7.89
CA HIS A 97 10.02 12.86 -7.89
C HIS A 97 10.77 11.55 -8.19
N MET A 98 10.05 10.52 -8.66
CA MET A 98 10.66 9.23 -9.02
C MET A 98 11.26 9.25 -10.44
N ASN A 99 12.02 10.29 -10.76
CA ASN A 99 12.88 10.35 -11.95
C ASN A 99 14.23 9.63 -11.71
N ALA A 100 15.05 9.49 -12.75
CA ALA A 100 16.29 8.71 -12.67
C ALA A 100 17.30 9.26 -11.63
N GLU A 101 17.35 10.56 -11.42
CA GLU A 101 18.34 11.21 -10.53
C GLU A 101 17.90 11.21 -9.06
N GLU A 102 16.61 11.47 -8.81
CA GLU A 102 16.09 11.66 -7.45
C GLU A 102 15.58 10.37 -6.81
N SER A 103 15.27 9.35 -7.61
CA SER A 103 14.57 8.14 -7.12
C SER A 103 15.36 7.38 -6.08
N MET A 104 16.65 7.10 -6.29
CA MET A 104 17.46 6.33 -5.36
C MET A 104 17.72 7.05 -4.03
N PRO A 105 18.10 8.34 -3.99
CA PRO A 105 18.16 9.11 -2.76
C PRO A 105 16.85 9.11 -1.97
N LEU A 106 15.69 9.26 -2.64
CA LEU A 106 14.38 9.21 -2.00
C LEU A 106 14.06 7.82 -1.45
N CYS A 107 14.37 6.75 -2.18
CA CYS A 107 14.21 5.37 -1.71
C CYS A 107 15.07 5.11 -0.46
N LEU A 108 16.30 5.59 -0.40
CA LEU A 108 17.14 5.45 0.80
C LEU A 108 16.57 6.22 2.00
N ARG A 109 15.97 7.39 1.78
CA ARG A 109 15.24 8.10 2.84
C ARG A 109 14.01 7.31 3.30
N ALA A 110 13.26 6.71 2.38
CA ALA A 110 12.12 5.85 2.67
C ALA A 110 12.55 4.57 3.42
N VAL A 111 13.66 3.96 3.04
CA VAL A 111 14.29 2.82 3.76
C VAL A 111 14.58 3.16 5.22
N LYS A 112 15.21 4.32 5.48
CA LYS A 112 15.46 4.78 6.86
C LYS A 112 14.17 5.04 7.64
N LEU A 113 13.14 5.59 6.98
CA LEU A 113 11.83 5.79 7.59
C LEU A 113 11.19 4.44 7.95
N LEU A 114 11.26 3.44 7.06
CA LEU A 114 10.76 2.08 7.32
C LEU A 114 11.50 1.39 8.47
N ALA A 115 12.82 1.51 8.55
CA ALA A 115 13.58 0.94 9.65
C ALA A 115 13.17 1.57 10.99
N ARG A 116 12.92 2.88 11.03
CA ARG A 116 12.39 3.57 12.21
C ARG A 116 10.98 3.07 12.57
N LEU A 117 10.11 2.90 11.56
CA LEU A 117 8.76 2.37 11.76
C LEU A 117 8.82 0.93 12.30
N ALA A 118 9.69 0.08 11.76
CA ALA A 118 9.90 -1.29 12.22
C ALA A 118 10.37 -1.36 13.67
N GLY A 119 11.22 -0.41 14.12
CA GLY A 119 11.66 -0.29 15.50
C GLY A 119 10.68 0.42 16.44
N ALA A 120 9.55 0.91 15.92
CA ALA A 120 8.56 1.64 16.70
C ALA A 120 7.68 0.70 17.54
N GLY A 121 7.13 1.24 18.63
CA GLY A 121 6.14 0.50 19.43
C GLY A 121 4.85 0.29 18.65
N ALA A 122 4.43 -0.96 18.53
CA ALA A 122 3.26 -1.39 17.77
C ALA A 122 2.10 -1.87 18.66
N SER A 123 2.05 -1.44 19.91
CA SER A 123 1.03 -1.86 20.89
C SER A 123 -0.37 -1.47 20.42
N GLY A 124 -1.30 -2.42 20.51
CA GLY A 124 -2.70 -2.20 20.13
C GLY A 124 -3.03 -2.38 18.65
N LEU A 125 -2.03 -2.61 17.79
CA LEU A 125 -2.28 -2.90 16.38
C LEU A 125 -2.86 -4.31 16.20
N PRO A 126 -3.88 -4.49 15.33
CA PRO A 126 -4.39 -5.81 15.00
C PRO A 126 -3.32 -6.62 14.22
N PRO A 127 -3.26 -7.95 14.39
CA PRO A 127 -2.28 -8.76 13.69
C PRO A 127 -2.63 -8.94 12.20
N PHE A 128 -1.59 -8.97 11.37
CA PHE A 128 -1.67 -9.45 9.99
C PHE A 128 -1.51 -10.98 9.98
N ASP A 129 -2.52 -11.66 10.46
CA ASP A 129 -2.53 -13.09 10.68
C ASP A 129 -2.77 -13.92 9.40
N ARG A 130 -2.76 -15.25 9.55
CA ARG A 130 -3.02 -16.20 8.47
C ARG A 130 -4.34 -15.92 7.74
N GLU A 131 -5.41 -15.66 8.49
CA GLU A 131 -6.73 -15.44 7.89
C GLU A 131 -6.76 -14.12 7.11
N PHE A 132 -6.08 -13.10 7.62
CA PHE A 132 -5.93 -11.84 6.91
C PHE A 132 -5.18 -12.02 5.59
N MET A 133 -4.05 -12.74 5.61
CA MET A 133 -3.26 -13.03 4.41
C MET A 133 -4.04 -13.85 3.38
N LEU A 134 -4.80 -14.86 3.82
CA LEU A 134 -5.68 -15.64 2.92
C LEU A 134 -6.73 -14.76 2.24
N ARG A 135 -7.39 -13.85 2.98
CA ARG A 135 -8.34 -12.91 2.39
C ARG A 135 -7.69 -12.01 1.32
N GLU A 136 -6.44 -11.59 1.53
CA GLU A 136 -5.71 -10.79 0.53
C GLU A 136 -5.35 -11.63 -0.71
N ILE A 137 -4.94 -12.89 -0.54
CA ILE A 137 -4.66 -13.81 -1.64
C ILE A 137 -5.95 -14.11 -2.43
N ASP A 138 -7.07 -14.33 -1.74
CA ASP A 138 -8.36 -14.57 -2.40
C ASP A 138 -8.80 -13.41 -3.31
N ILE A 139 -8.40 -12.16 -3.00
CA ILE A 139 -8.66 -11.01 -3.89
C ILE A 139 -8.05 -11.24 -5.28
N GLY A 140 -6.81 -11.75 -5.36
CA GLY A 140 -6.16 -12.06 -6.62
C GLY A 140 -6.90 -13.15 -7.40
N THR A 141 -7.24 -14.24 -6.72
CA THR A 141 -7.98 -15.36 -7.32
C THR A 141 -9.36 -14.94 -7.82
N GLU A 142 -10.14 -14.27 -6.97
CA GLU A 142 -11.52 -13.90 -7.30
C GLU A 142 -11.59 -12.84 -8.41
N TRP A 143 -10.81 -11.77 -8.29
CA TRP A 143 -10.98 -10.64 -9.18
C TRP A 143 -10.17 -10.72 -10.46
N TYR A 144 -8.94 -11.25 -10.42
CA TYR A 144 -8.16 -11.40 -11.64
C TYR A 144 -8.55 -12.67 -12.42
N PHE A 145 -8.44 -13.85 -11.78
CA PHE A 145 -8.69 -15.10 -12.51
C PHE A 145 -10.19 -15.33 -12.80
N ARG A 146 -11.04 -15.26 -11.77
CA ARG A 146 -12.46 -15.59 -11.94
C ARG A 146 -13.23 -14.49 -12.63
N LYS A 147 -13.15 -13.25 -12.15
CA LYS A 147 -13.95 -12.14 -12.70
C LYS A 147 -13.38 -11.58 -13.99
N ALA A 148 -12.10 -11.22 -14.00
CA ALA A 148 -11.51 -10.55 -15.16
C ALA A 148 -11.19 -11.52 -16.29
N GLN A 149 -10.60 -12.67 -15.99
CA GLN A 149 -10.27 -13.70 -17.01
C GLN A 149 -11.40 -14.71 -17.26
N GLY A 150 -12.45 -14.75 -16.44
CA GLY A 150 -13.58 -15.68 -16.60
C GLY A 150 -13.22 -17.15 -16.32
N VAL A 151 -12.16 -17.39 -15.53
CA VAL A 151 -11.62 -18.74 -15.30
C VAL A 151 -12.41 -19.47 -14.20
N THR A 152 -12.72 -20.73 -14.43
CA THR A 152 -13.07 -21.68 -13.39
C THR A 152 -11.88 -22.60 -13.15
N PHE A 153 -11.29 -22.51 -11.97
CA PHE A 153 -10.14 -23.35 -11.61
C PHE A 153 -10.51 -24.83 -11.53
N THR A 154 -9.64 -25.67 -12.05
CA THR A 154 -9.64 -27.12 -11.77
C THR A 154 -9.20 -27.39 -10.35
N SER A 155 -9.32 -28.63 -9.89
CA SER A 155 -8.77 -29.04 -8.58
C SER A 155 -7.26 -28.80 -8.50
N ASP A 156 -6.53 -29.05 -9.58
CA ASP A 156 -5.07 -28.86 -9.64
C ASP A 156 -4.71 -27.37 -9.61
N ASP A 157 -5.42 -26.51 -10.35
CA ASP A 157 -5.21 -25.05 -10.29
C ASP A 157 -5.45 -24.53 -8.86
N GLY A 158 -6.52 -25.00 -8.20
CA GLY A 158 -6.81 -24.65 -6.80
C GLY A 158 -5.73 -25.11 -5.84
N LYS A 159 -5.15 -26.30 -6.09
CA LYS A 159 -4.02 -26.81 -5.30
C LYS A 159 -2.77 -25.96 -5.48
N ILE A 160 -2.43 -25.55 -6.70
CA ILE A 160 -1.28 -24.66 -6.98
C ILE A 160 -1.40 -23.36 -6.18
N VAL A 161 -2.56 -22.70 -6.23
CA VAL A 161 -2.76 -21.44 -5.48
C VAL A 161 -2.64 -21.67 -3.97
N LYS A 162 -3.20 -22.78 -3.46
CA LYS A 162 -3.13 -23.14 -2.04
C LYS A 162 -1.69 -23.40 -1.60
N ASP A 163 -0.92 -24.18 -2.36
CA ASP A 163 0.47 -24.50 -2.04
C ASP A 163 1.33 -23.23 -2.05
N ALA A 164 1.17 -22.35 -3.05
CA ALA A 164 1.85 -21.06 -3.09
C ALA A 164 1.42 -20.15 -1.91
N ALA A 165 0.14 -20.15 -1.53
CA ALA A 165 -0.34 -19.40 -0.37
C ALA A 165 0.31 -19.88 0.93
N GLU A 166 0.48 -21.18 1.13
CA GLU A 166 1.16 -21.74 2.30
C GLU A 166 2.62 -21.28 2.39
N ILE A 167 3.33 -21.23 1.25
CA ILE A 167 4.72 -20.72 1.19
C ILE A 167 4.76 -19.24 1.58
N MET A 168 3.90 -18.40 1.00
CA MET A 168 3.84 -16.97 1.28
C MET A 168 3.48 -16.69 2.75
N ILE A 169 2.48 -17.37 3.28
CA ILE A 169 2.00 -17.19 4.66
C ILE A 169 3.05 -17.67 5.65
N SER A 170 3.64 -18.85 5.43
CA SER A 170 4.69 -19.39 6.30
C SER A 170 5.90 -18.48 6.34
N ASN A 171 6.33 -17.95 5.19
CA ASN A 171 7.39 -16.95 5.11
C ASN A 171 7.07 -15.73 5.97
N ASN A 172 5.88 -15.14 5.79
CA ASN A 172 5.51 -13.90 6.46
C ASN A 172 5.34 -14.08 7.99
N LEU A 173 4.81 -15.22 8.42
CA LEU A 173 4.65 -15.52 9.85
C LEU A 173 5.99 -15.84 10.55
N SER A 174 7.01 -16.30 9.82
CA SER A 174 8.34 -16.59 10.39
C SER A 174 9.19 -15.35 10.63
N LEU A 175 8.82 -14.22 10.04
CA LEU A 175 9.56 -12.96 10.13
C LEU A 175 9.21 -12.18 11.41
N PRO A 176 10.09 -11.28 11.88
CA PRO A 176 9.74 -10.33 12.92
C PRO A 176 8.46 -9.58 12.56
N GLN A 177 7.51 -9.53 13.50
CA GLN A 177 6.27 -8.80 13.33
C GLN A 177 6.46 -7.38 13.87
N VAL A 178 6.25 -6.38 13.01
CA VAL A 178 6.56 -4.98 13.29
C VAL A 178 5.37 -4.08 12.97
N PHE A 179 5.45 -2.82 13.31
CA PHE A 179 4.50 -1.80 12.88
C PHE A 179 4.52 -1.70 11.35
N MET A 180 3.44 -2.10 10.70
CA MET A 180 3.28 -2.19 9.25
C MET A 180 2.20 -1.22 8.77
N HIS A 181 2.55 -0.35 7.83
CA HIS A 181 1.66 0.62 7.20
C HIS A 181 0.67 -0.03 6.22
N ARG A 182 1.07 -1.13 5.56
CA ARG A 182 0.38 -1.91 4.51
C ARG A 182 0.43 -1.32 3.11
N ASP A 183 0.36 -0.01 2.97
CA ASP A 183 0.35 0.66 1.67
C ASP A 183 1.51 1.66 1.53
N PHE A 184 2.72 1.18 1.88
CA PHE A 184 3.97 1.97 1.83
C PHE A 184 4.53 1.99 0.39
N HIS A 185 3.97 2.84 -0.44
CA HIS A 185 4.39 3.04 -1.83
C HIS A 185 4.53 4.54 -2.15
N CYS A 186 5.15 4.86 -3.28
CA CYS A 186 5.53 6.23 -3.61
C CYS A 186 4.39 7.25 -3.63
N ARG A 187 3.13 6.84 -3.79
CA ARG A 187 1.96 7.74 -3.77
C ARG A 187 1.52 8.11 -2.36
N ASN A 188 1.83 7.28 -1.35
CA ASN A 188 1.46 7.50 0.05
C ASN A 188 2.61 8.06 0.89
N ILE A 189 3.75 8.35 0.25
CA ILE A 189 4.89 9.01 0.87
C ILE A 189 4.92 10.45 0.39
N MET A 190 4.74 11.40 1.33
CA MET A 190 4.77 12.83 1.08
C MET A 190 6.17 13.41 1.35
N LEU A 191 6.60 14.36 0.53
CA LEU A 191 7.73 15.22 0.83
C LEU A 191 7.20 16.43 1.62
N SER A 192 7.54 16.52 2.91
CA SER A 192 7.03 17.57 3.80
C SER A 192 8.18 18.23 4.54
N GLY A 193 8.48 19.47 4.22
CA GLY A 193 9.70 20.14 4.66
C GLY A 193 10.94 19.35 4.24
N ASP A 194 11.89 19.17 5.15
CA ASP A 194 13.11 18.39 4.89
C ASP A 194 12.94 16.87 5.08
N GLY A 195 11.71 16.43 5.43
CA GLY A 195 11.42 15.05 5.80
C GLY A 195 10.52 14.32 4.83
N LEU A 196 10.19 13.06 5.20
CA LEU A 196 9.12 12.28 4.60
C LEU A 196 7.98 12.17 5.61
N ALA A 197 6.75 12.17 5.10
CA ALA A 197 5.54 11.92 5.88
C ALA A 197 4.71 10.84 5.19
N LEU A 198 3.87 10.13 5.96
CA LEU A 198 3.01 9.07 5.45
C LEU A 198 1.55 9.51 5.48
N VAL A 199 0.81 9.12 4.46
CA VAL A 199 -0.66 9.25 4.38
C VAL A 199 -1.27 7.88 4.13
N ASP A 200 -2.58 7.74 4.30
CA ASP A 200 -3.32 6.48 4.11
C ASP A 200 -2.89 5.36 5.09
N PHE A 201 -2.70 5.73 6.36
CA PHE A 201 -2.14 4.90 7.42
C PHE A 201 -3.20 4.22 8.32
N GLN A 202 -4.48 4.50 8.14
CA GLN A 202 -5.56 4.07 9.06
C GLN A 202 -5.82 2.56 9.05
N ASP A 203 -5.24 1.82 8.12
CA ASP A 203 -5.32 0.37 8.04
C ASP A 203 -4.01 -0.33 8.47
N SER A 204 -3.17 0.37 9.24
CA SER A 204 -1.93 -0.18 9.80
C SER A 204 -2.18 -1.36 10.74
N VAL A 205 -1.27 -2.30 10.75
CA VAL A 205 -1.36 -3.55 11.50
C VAL A 205 0.02 -3.97 12.05
N LEU A 206 0.04 -4.99 12.89
CA LEU A 206 1.26 -5.71 13.25
C LEU A 206 1.52 -6.79 12.19
N GLY A 207 2.60 -6.67 11.42
CA GLY A 207 2.86 -7.54 10.28
C GLY A 207 4.34 -7.78 10.00
N PRO A 208 4.66 -8.60 8.97
CA PRO A 208 6.03 -9.00 8.70
C PRO A 208 6.91 -7.81 8.30
N LEU A 209 8.12 -7.78 8.86
CA LEU A 209 9.15 -6.76 8.64
C LEU A 209 9.34 -6.39 7.16
N THR A 210 9.17 -7.37 6.28
CA THR A 210 9.45 -7.22 4.84
C THR A 210 8.31 -6.63 4.03
N TYR A 211 7.07 -6.53 4.56
CA TYR A 211 5.88 -6.20 3.74
C TYR A 211 5.92 -4.78 3.16
N ASP A 212 6.14 -3.78 4.00
CA ASP A 212 6.19 -2.39 3.56
C ASP A 212 7.43 -2.11 2.70
N PHE A 213 8.54 -2.78 3.01
CA PHE A 213 9.73 -2.71 2.19
C PHE A 213 9.52 -3.36 0.81
N ALA A 214 8.88 -4.53 0.76
CA ALA A 214 8.46 -5.16 -0.49
C ALA A 214 7.51 -4.26 -1.29
N SER A 215 6.59 -3.54 -0.59
CA SER A 215 5.71 -2.55 -1.20
C SER A 215 6.47 -1.41 -1.90
N LEU A 216 7.59 -0.98 -1.32
CA LEU A 216 8.45 0.08 -1.88
C LEU A 216 9.22 -0.39 -3.11
N ILE A 217 9.93 -1.54 -3.03
CA ILE A 217 10.85 -1.98 -4.10
C ILE A 217 10.18 -2.78 -5.22
N PHE A 218 8.93 -3.23 -5.00
CA PHE A 218 8.02 -3.79 -6.00
C PHE A 218 6.79 -2.90 -6.18
N ASP A 219 7.00 -1.59 -6.13
CA ASP A 219 5.95 -0.60 -6.32
C ASP A 219 5.28 -0.78 -7.69
N CYS A 220 3.95 -0.87 -7.70
CA CYS A 220 3.20 -1.05 -8.94
C CYS A 220 3.31 0.16 -9.88
N TYR A 221 3.68 1.32 -9.35
CA TYR A 221 3.76 2.59 -10.09
C TYR A 221 5.16 2.88 -10.63
N ARG A 222 6.18 2.18 -10.12
CA ARG A 222 7.59 2.36 -10.48
C ARG A 222 8.26 1.02 -10.77
N ASP A 223 9.16 1.01 -11.73
CA ASP A 223 10.04 -0.12 -11.99
C ASP A 223 11.42 0.08 -11.35
N PHE A 224 12.01 -1.00 -10.87
CA PHE A 224 13.36 -1.05 -10.32
C PHE A 224 14.13 -2.16 -11.02
N SER A 225 15.39 -1.90 -11.35
CA SER A 225 16.30 -2.95 -11.80
C SER A 225 16.59 -3.94 -10.68
N GLU A 226 17.08 -5.12 -11.01
CA GLU A 226 17.50 -6.10 -10.01
C GLU A 226 18.70 -5.60 -9.18
N GLU A 227 19.55 -4.78 -9.79
CA GLU A 227 20.67 -4.11 -9.12
C GLU A 227 20.16 -3.12 -8.07
N ASP A 228 19.17 -2.27 -8.43
CA ASP A 228 18.54 -1.32 -7.51
C ASP A 228 17.88 -2.05 -6.33
N ARG A 229 17.14 -3.15 -6.61
CA ARG A 229 16.50 -3.95 -5.56
C ARG A 229 17.54 -4.54 -4.62
N THR A 230 18.60 -5.13 -5.16
CA THR A 230 19.71 -5.70 -4.37
C THR A 230 20.37 -4.65 -3.49
N PHE A 231 20.64 -3.47 -4.02
CA PHE A 231 21.20 -2.35 -3.27
C PHE A 231 20.26 -1.89 -2.14
N LEU A 232 18.97 -1.72 -2.43
CA LEU A 232 17.98 -1.29 -1.43
C LEU A 232 17.75 -2.35 -0.35
N ILE A 233 17.81 -3.66 -0.68
CA ILE A 233 17.71 -4.75 0.30
C ILE A 233 18.88 -4.69 1.29
N LYS A 234 20.11 -4.51 0.80
CA LYS A 234 21.30 -4.35 1.66
C LYS A 234 21.14 -3.13 2.58
N ALA A 235 20.76 -1.98 2.01
CA ALA A 235 20.54 -0.77 2.78
C ALA A 235 19.46 -0.95 3.87
N PHE A 236 18.37 -1.66 3.55
CA PHE A 236 17.30 -1.91 4.51
C PHE A 236 17.75 -2.87 5.62
N MET A 237 18.46 -3.96 5.29
CA MET A 237 19.05 -4.85 6.29
C MET A 237 19.94 -4.09 7.27
N ASP A 238 20.82 -3.22 6.75
CA ASP A 238 21.75 -2.46 7.57
C ASP A 238 21.02 -1.48 8.52
N GLU A 239 19.98 -0.81 8.04
CA GLU A 239 19.18 0.10 8.85
C GLU A 239 18.33 -0.63 9.91
N VAL A 240 17.74 -1.78 9.56
CA VAL A 240 16.91 -2.54 10.51
C VAL A 240 17.76 -3.24 11.57
N ARG A 241 18.97 -3.69 11.25
CA ARG A 241 19.91 -4.22 12.25
C ARG A 241 20.22 -3.19 13.33
N LYS A 242 20.38 -1.92 12.98
CA LYS A 242 20.60 -0.83 13.95
C LYS A 242 19.44 -0.67 14.95
N THR A 243 18.23 -1.08 14.58
CA THR A 243 17.06 -1.04 15.48
C THR A 243 16.95 -2.27 16.39
N GLY A 244 17.76 -3.30 16.16
CA GLY A 244 17.71 -4.57 16.88
C GLY A 244 16.54 -5.50 16.47
N VAL A 245 15.73 -5.11 15.48
CA VAL A 245 14.60 -5.94 14.98
C VAL A 245 15.09 -7.12 14.15
N LEU A 246 16.17 -6.95 13.39
CA LEU A 246 16.79 -8.01 12.60
C LEU A 246 18.14 -8.41 13.22
N GLY A 247 18.32 -9.71 13.49
CA GLY A 247 19.57 -10.22 14.04
C GLY A 247 20.72 -10.17 13.03
N ASP A 248 21.95 -9.99 13.55
CA ASP A 248 23.16 -9.91 12.71
C ASP A 248 23.48 -11.20 11.96
N SER A 249 22.98 -12.35 12.47
CA SER A 249 23.20 -13.67 11.87
C SER A 249 22.35 -13.98 10.65
N VAL A 250 21.34 -13.15 10.35
CA VAL A 250 20.47 -13.37 9.17
C VAL A 250 21.28 -13.16 7.90
N ASP A 251 21.33 -14.19 7.05
CA ASP A 251 22.04 -14.13 5.77
C ASP A 251 21.33 -13.23 4.76
N PHE A 252 22.11 -12.64 3.84
CA PHE A 252 21.56 -11.75 2.81
C PHE A 252 20.60 -12.48 1.85
N ASP A 253 20.97 -13.68 1.39
CA ASP A 253 20.14 -14.42 0.43
C ASP A 253 18.85 -14.94 1.08
N GLU A 254 18.91 -15.33 2.35
CA GLU A 254 17.74 -15.68 3.16
C GLU A 254 16.79 -14.46 3.28
N PHE A 255 17.33 -13.30 3.64
CA PHE A 255 16.52 -12.09 3.77
C PHE A 255 15.95 -11.62 2.43
N ARG A 256 16.76 -11.65 1.36
CA ARG A 256 16.32 -11.36 -0.01
C ARG A 256 15.15 -12.26 -0.40
N ARG A 257 15.29 -13.59 -0.19
CA ARG A 257 14.20 -14.53 -0.45
C ARG A 257 12.94 -14.16 0.33
N ALA A 258 13.06 -13.83 1.60
CA ALA A 258 11.93 -13.44 2.44
C ALA A 258 11.22 -12.19 1.89
N VAL A 259 11.96 -11.17 1.46
CA VAL A 259 11.40 -9.96 0.82
C VAL A 259 10.65 -10.32 -0.47
N TYR A 260 11.21 -11.17 -1.33
CA TYR A 260 10.61 -11.53 -2.61
C TYR A 260 9.34 -12.36 -2.45
N VAL A 261 9.34 -13.31 -1.50
CA VAL A 261 8.15 -14.11 -1.20
C VAL A 261 7.03 -13.23 -0.60
N THR A 262 7.39 -12.26 0.25
CA THR A 262 6.43 -11.26 0.74
C THR A 262 5.89 -10.39 -0.40
N ALA A 263 6.78 -9.95 -1.31
CA ALA A 263 6.36 -9.19 -2.50
C ALA A 263 5.38 -9.96 -3.36
N LEU A 264 5.56 -11.27 -3.53
CA LEU A 264 4.67 -12.14 -4.29
C LEU A 264 3.24 -12.10 -3.75
N GLN A 265 3.04 -12.22 -2.42
CA GLN A 265 1.72 -12.09 -1.81
C GLN A 265 1.08 -10.74 -2.13
N ARG A 266 1.84 -9.65 -1.95
CA ARG A 266 1.35 -8.30 -2.20
C ARG A 266 1.01 -8.08 -3.68
N LEU A 267 1.85 -8.53 -4.60
CA LEU A 267 1.61 -8.42 -6.04
C LEU A 267 0.39 -9.24 -6.48
N TYR A 268 0.22 -10.44 -5.92
CA TYR A 268 -0.95 -11.29 -6.19
C TYR A 268 -2.25 -10.60 -5.70
N LYS A 269 -2.22 -9.93 -4.55
CA LYS A 269 -3.32 -9.06 -4.11
C LYS A 269 -3.53 -7.89 -5.08
N CYS A 270 -2.47 -7.20 -5.50
CA CYS A 270 -2.56 -5.99 -6.35
C CYS A 270 -3.20 -6.28 -7.71
N VAL A 271 -2.86 -7.38 -8.38
CA VAL A 271 -3.50 -7.74 -9.65
C VAL A 271 -5.01 -7.91 -9.49
N GLY A 272 -5.46 -8.48 -8.37
CA GLY A 272 -6.88 -8.60 -8.04
C GLY A 272 -7.53 -7.25 -7.70
N ILE A 273 -6.84 -6.40 -6.91
CA ILE A 273 -7.35 -5.06 -6.58
C ILE A 273 -7.53 -4.20 -7.84
N PHE A 274 -6.57 -4.19 -8.76
CA PHE A 274 -6.68 -3.40 -9.99
C PHE A 274 -7.81 -3.91 -10.90
N SER A 275 -8.00 -5.22 -10.97
CA SER A 275 -9.15 -5.82 -11.65
C SER A 275 -10.46 -5.44 -10.96
N ARG A 276 -10.52 -5.49 -9.61
CA ARG A 276 -11.71 -5.11 -8.83
C ARG A 276 -12.10 -3.66 -9.03
N LEU A 277 -11.13 -2.74 -9.02
CA LEU A 277 -11.36 -1.32 -9.25
C LEU A 277 -11.99 -1.06 -10.61
N TYR A 278 -11.63 -1.83 -11.63
CA TYR A 278 -12.27 -1.75 -12.94
C TYR A 278 -13.69 -2.33 -12.93
N PHE A 279 -13.85 -3.60 -12.54
CA PHE A 279 -15.14 -4.30 -12.67
C PHE A 279 -16.19 -3.84 -11.66
N ARG A 280 -15.80 -3.47 -10.45
CA ARG A 280 -16.73 -3.03 -9.41
C ARG A 280 -16.94 -1.53 -9.39
N ASP A 281 -15.85 -0.77 -9.54
CA ASP A 281 -15.83 0.67 -9.27
C ASP A 281 -15.74 1.52 -10.55
N GLY A 282 -15.65 0.90 -11.74
CA GLY A 282 -15.56 1.59 -13.04
C GLY A 282 -14.26 2.38 -13.26
N LYS A 283 -13.21 2.11 -12.47
CA LYS A 283 -11.93 2.83 -12.49
C LYS A 283 -10.92 2.13 -13.39
N ASN A 284 -10.81 2.57 -14.65
CA ASN A 284 -9.91 1.97 -15.65
C ASN A 284 -8.43 2.41 -15.50
N GLY A 285 -8.15 3.51 -14.82
CA GLY A 285 -6.79 4.07 -14.70
C GLY A 285 -5.76 3.14 -14.04
N TYR A 286 -6.20 2.10 -13.32
CA TYR A 286 -5.33 1.12 -12.67
C TYR A 286 -4.95 -0.06 -13.56
N LEU A 287 -5.67 -0.30 -14.66
CA LEU A 287 -5.40 -1.42 -15.57
C LEU A 287 -3.99 -1.36 -16.17
N GLN A 288 -3.46 -0.17 -16.39
CA GLN A 288 -2.11 0.04 -16.92
C GLN A 288 -0.98 -0.58 -16.07
N TYR A 289 -1.22 -0.87 -14.81
CA TYR A 289 -0.22 -1.44 -13.89
C TYR A 289 -0.24 -2.97 -13.85
N ILE A 290 -1.30 -3.61 -14.33
CA ILE A 290 -1.45 -5.08 -14.33
C ILE A 290 -0.28 -5.79 -15.03
N PRO A 291 0.19 -5.37 -16.23
CA PRO A 291 1.30 -6.04 -16.90
C PRO A 291 2.59 -6.06 -16.07
N ARG A 292 2.95 -4.94 -15.42
CA ARG A 292 4.12 -4.88 -14.52
C ARG A 292 3.96 -5.80 -13.32
N VAL A 293 2.78 -5.81 -12.69
CA VAL A 293 2.50 -6.69 -11.55
C VAL A 293 2.66 -8.14 -11.95
N ILE A 294 2.11 -8.57 -13.08
CA ILE A 294 2.25 -9.94 -13.59
C ILE A 294 3.70 -10.26 -13.95
N HIS A 295 4.43 -9.32 -14.57
CA HIS A 295 5.85 -9.49 -14.85
C HIS A 295 6.64 -9.77 -13.57
N ASN A 296 6.45 -8.97 -12.53
CA ASN A 296 7.13 -9.16 -11.24
C ASN A 296 6.73 -10.49 -10.57
N ILE A 297 5.45 -10.90 -10.62
CA ILE A 297 5.00 -12.20 -10.13
C ILE A 297 5.77 -13.32 -10.85
N ARG A 298 5.81 -13.30 -12.16
CA ARG A 298 6.50 -14.33 -12.97
C ARG A 298 8.01 -14.34 -12.73
N MET A 299 8.61 -13.18 -12.63
CA MET A 299 10.03 -13.04 -12.31
C MET A 299 10.36 -13.67 -10.94
N ILE A 300 9.59 -13.36 -9.90
CA ILE A 300 9.78 -13.94 -8.56
C ILE A 300 9.57 -15.46 -8.59
N CYS A 301 8.49 -15.93 -9.22
CA CYS A 301 8.21 -17.36 -9.33
C CYS A 301 9.30 -18.11 -10.12
N GLY A 302 9.92 -17.48 -11.11
CA GLY A 302 11.02 -18.05 -11.87
C GLY A 302 12.33 -18.21 -11.07
N MET A 303 12.49 -17.44 -9.99
CA MET A 303 13.67 -17.55 -9.10
C MET A 303 13.56 -18.69 -8.08
N TYR A 304 12.34 -19.17 -7.79
CA TYR A 304 12.06 -20.14 -6.73
C TYR A 304 11.26 -21.31 -7.31
N PRO A 305 11.89 -22.49 -7.52
CA PRO A 305 11.27 -23.66 -8.16
C PRO A 305 9.94 -24.08 -7.52
N GLU A 306 9.80 -23.94 -6.20
CA GLU A 306 8.58 -24.26 -5.45
C GLU A 306 7.40 -23.35 -5.74
N LEU A 307 7.63 -22.21 -6.42
CA LEU A 307 6.63 -21.25 -6.83
C LEU A 307 6.36 -21.26 -8.35
N SER A 308 7.09 -22.08 -9.11
CA SER A 308 7.04 -22.09 -10.58
C SER A 308 5.63 -22.35 -11.15
N ASP A 309 4.87 -23.26 -10.51
CA ASP A 309 3.52 -23.61 -10.94
C ASP A 309 2.55 -22.42 -10.88
N LEU A 310 2.75 -21.51 -9.91
CA LEU A 310 1.93 -20.28 -9.83
C LEU A 310 2.17 -19.40 -11.06
N SER A 311 3.41 -19.28 -11.55
CA SER A 311 3.70 -18.58 -12.82
C SER A 311 2.96 -19.21 -13.99
N GLY A 312 2.90 -20.53 -14.03
CA GLY A 312 2.18 -21.30 -15.05
C GLY A 312 0.68 -20.96 -15.14
N LEU A 313 0.04 -20.63 -14.01
CA LEU A 313 -1.36 -20.18 -14.04
C LEU A 313 -1.52 -18.84 -14.77
N PHE A 314 -0.60 -17.90 -14.59
CA PHE A 314 -0.61 -16.61 -15.29
C PHE A 314 -0.33 -16.78 -16.80
N GLU A 315 0.47 -17.76 -17.19
CA GLU A 315 0.69 -18.10 -18.60
C GLU A 315 -0.54 -18.75 -19.21
N LYS A 316 -1.09 -19.76 -18.54
CA LYS A 316 -2.26 -20.52 -18.96
C LYS A 316 -3.51 -19.64 -19.13
N TYR A 317 -3.72 -18.70 -18.21
CA TYR A 317 -4.97 -17.95 -18.12
C TYR A 317 -4.86 -16.45 -18.41
N GLY A 318 -3.65 -15.93 -18.63
CA GLY A 318 -3.44 -14.48 -18.81
C GLY A 318 -4.15 -13.85 -20.02
N ARG A 319 -4.62 -14.69 -20.98
CA ARG A 319 -5.44 -14.29 -22.12
C ARG A 319 -6.71 -15.14 -22.28
N HIS A 320 -7.22 -15.69 -21.20
CA HIS A 320 -8.45 -16.50 -21.23
C HIS A 320 -9.67 -15.64 -21.62
N ASN A 321 -9.68 -14.37 -21.21
CA ASN A 321 -10.55 -13.32 -21.72
C ASN A 321 -9.72 -12.38 -22.63
N PRO A 322 -9.73 -12.56 -23.95
CA PRO A 322 -8.93 -11.75 -24.87
C PRO A 322 -9.29 -10.26 -24.84
N ASP A 323 -10.58 -9.93 -24.71
CA ASP A 323 -11.05 -8.53 -24.67
C ASP A 323 -10.48 -7.78 -23.46
N PHE A 324 -10.47 -8.43 -22.30
CA PHE A 324 -9.85 -7.84 -21.11
C PHE A 324 -8.33 -7.73 -21.26
N ALA A 325 -7.66 -8.75 -21.78
CA ALA A 325 -6.23 -8.73 -22.01
C ALA A 325 -5.81 -7.61 -22.99
N ASP A 326 -6.55 -7.42 -24.07
CA ASP A 326 -6.30 -6.36 -25.06
C ASP A 326 -6.60 -4.97 -24.48
N LEU A 327 -7.65 -4.83 -23.67
CA LEU A 327 -7.91 -3.60 -22.92
C LEU A 327 -6.74 -3.24 -21.96
N VAL A 328 -6.26 -4.21 -21.19
CA VAL A 328 -5.12 -4.01 -20.27
C VAL A 328 -3.88 -3.58 -21.05
N ASN A 329 -3.58 -4.25 -22.16
CA ASN A 329 -2.43 -3.92 -23.01
C ASN A 329 -2.56 -2.52 -23.64
N SER A 330 -3.76 -2.11 -24.05
CA SER A 330 -4.00 -0.77 -24.62
C SER A 330 -3.82 0.35 -23.59
N CYS A 331 -4.05 0.07 -22.31
CA CYS A 331 -3.87 1.03 -21.22
C CYS A 331 -2.41 1.15 -20.76
N SER A 332 -1.56 0.13 -21.03
CA SER A 332 -0.22 0.03 -20.46
C SER A 332 0.85 0.60 -21.37
N SER A 333 1.78 1.37 -20.79
CA SER A 333 3.05 1.75 -21.41
C SER A 333 4.21 0.84 -20.99
N PHE A 334 3.97 -0.13 -20.10
CA PHE A 334 4.98 -1.05 -19.61
C PHE A 334 5.43 -2.01 -20.72
N LYS A 335 6.75 -2.08 -20.93
CA LYS A 335 7.40 -3.08 -21.79
C LYS A 335 8.32 -3.88 -20.89
N ALA A 336 8.14 -5.19 -20.84
CA ALA A 336 9.11 -6.07 -20.19
C ALA A 336 10.44 -5.98 -20.98
N SER A 337 11.51 -5.65 -20.29
CA SER A 337 12.88 -5.65 -20.84
C SER A 337 13.42 -7.06 -20.97
#